data_f73a362ad6bc4e27a9715eddfdaf87e2
#
_entry.id   f73a362ad6bc4e27a9715eddfdaf87e2
#
_cell.length_a   1.000
_cell.length_b   1.000
_cell.length_c   1.000
_cell.angle_alpha   90.00
_cell.angle_beta   90.00
_cell.angle_gamma   90.00
#
_symmetry.space_group_name_H-M   'P 1'
#
loop_
_entity.id
_entity.type
_entity.pdbx_description
1 polymer ?
#
loop_
_entity_poly.entity_id
_entity_poly.type
_entity_poly.pdbx_seq_one_letter_code
_entity_poly.pdbx_strand_id
1 'polypeptide(L)'
;MLELHPSQIQMGRQAVDKQQALAQLADNLVADGLVAAGYLDGMQARERQGSTYLGQGIAIPHGTPETRDQVFETGMRLIQFPEGVDWGDGQRVYLAIAIAARSDEHLHLLQLLTRALGEGDLSQALREAPDAEAILALLQGAAPELALDAQLVNLGVEAEDLDELTWQGARLLKKAGCAGAGYAASLVQAEPLPLGNGLWWLSSEQGVERPGLAFVTPVQPLLRGDQPVAGLFCLACLGEGHRQVLERLCDLLIAGQGEVLTQATSSRGVL
;
A
#
# COMPACT_ATOMS: atom_id res chain seq x y z
N MET A 1 -10.67 9.91 3.95
CA MET A 1 -9.93 8.64 3.79
C MET A 1 -9.49 8.24 5.19
N LEU A 2 -9.78 7.02 5.64
CA LEU A 2 -9.30 6.53 6.94
C LEU A 2 -7.81 6.25 6.82
N GLU A 3 -6.99 7.14 7.37
CA GLU A 3 -5.54 6.97 7.44
C GLU A 3 -5.18 6.26 8.74
N LEU A 4 -4.29 5.28 8.64
CA LEU A 4 -3.74 4.57 9.80
C LEU A 4 -2.54 5.34 10.35
N HIS A 5 -2.59 5.68 11.63
CA HIS A 5 -1.50 6.35 12.35
C HIS A 5 -0.96 5.46 13.48
N PRO A 6 0.34 5.57 13.82
CA PRO A 6 0.94 4.83 14.94
C PRO A 6 0.18 5.01 16.26
N SER A 7 -0.37 6.20 16.51
CA SER A 7 -1.13 6.52 17.73
C SER A 7 -2.42 5.72 17.91
N GLN A 8 -2.91 5.05 16.86
CA GLN A 8 -4.10 4.20 16.90
C GLN A 8 -3.78 2.75 17.31
N ILE A 9 -2.48 2.43 17.49
CA ILE A 9 -2.00 1.07 17.74
C ILE A 9 -1.47 0.95 19.16
N GLN A 10 -2.05 0.05 19.95
CA GLN A 10 -1.50 -0.35 21.24
C GLN A 10 -0.63 -1.59 21.07
N MET A 11 0.62 -1.50 21.49
CA MET A 11 1.60 -2.56 21.37
C MET A 11 1.68 -3.41 22.64
N GLY A 12 2.07 -4.69 22.48
CA GLY A 12 2.49 -5.55 23.60
C GLY A 12 1.40 -5.89 24.60
N ARG A 13 0.14 -5.88 24.21
CA ARG A 13 -1.00 -6.18 25.09
C ARG A 13 -1.18 -7.70 25.25
N GLN A 14 -1.88 -8.06 26.32
CA GLN A 14 -2.26 -9.45 26.61
C GLN A 14 -3.75 -9.55 26.81
N ALA A 15 -4.33 -10.66 26.38
CA ALA A 15 -5.72 -11.03 26.68
C ALA A 15 -5.77 -12.54 26.91
N VAL A 16 -6.51 -12.97 27.91
CA VAL A 16 -6.63 -14.40 28.25
C VAL A 16 -7.51 -15.14 27.27
N ASP A 17 -8.45 -14.42 26.64
CA ASP A 17 -9.37 -14.93 25.64
C ASP A 17 -9.88 -13.83 24.69
N LYS A 18 -10.64 -14.25 23.69
CA LYS A 18 -11.28 -13.37 22.71
C LYS A 18 -12.19 -12.30 23.35
N GLN A 19 -12.91 -12.66 24.42
CA GLN A 19 -13.85 -11.72 25.06
C GLN A 19 -13.10 -10.56 25.71
N GLN A 20 -11.99 -10.84 26.37
CA GLN A 20 -11.14 -9.80 26.94
C GLN A 20 -10.48 -8.94 25.85
N ALA A 21 -10.07 -9.53 24.73
CA ALA A 21 -9.53 -8.78 23.61
C ALA A 21 -10.58 -7.82 23.01
N LEU A 22 -11.83 -8.28 22.82
CA LEU A 22 -12.94 -7.45 22.36
C LEU A 22 -13.24 -6.31 23.34
N ALA A 23 -13.21 -6.56 24.65
CA ALA A 23 -13.42 -5.55 25.66
C ALA A 23 -12.33 -4.45 25.60
N GLN A 24 -11.06 -4.83 25.53
CA GLN A 24 -9.96 -3.86 25.42
C GLN A 24 -10.08 -2.99 24.15
N LEU A 25 -10.48 -3.58 23.04
CA LEU A 25 -10.69 -2.86 21.78
C LEU A 25 -11.86 -1.87 21.90
N ALA A 26 -12.99 -2.31 22.48
CA ALA A 26 -14.16 -1.45 22.70
C ALA A 26 -13.82 -0.29 23.64
N ASP A 27 -13.08 -0.56 24.73
CA ASP A 27 -12.63 0.47 25.67
C ASP A 27 -11.79 1.55 24.97
N ASN A 28 -10.90 1.17 24.05
CA ASN A 28 -10.13 2.11 23.26
C ASN A 28 -11.00 2.97 22.34
N LEU A 29 -11.99 2.36 21.67
CA LEU A 29 -12.92 3.11 20.82
C LEU A 29 -13.77 4.10 21.64
N VAL A 30 -14.19 3.71 22.85
CA VAL A 30 -14.94 4.57 23.79
C VAL A 30 -14.07 5.70 24.33
N ALA A 31 -12.84 5.39 24.76
CA ALA A 31 -11.92 6.36 25.34
C ALA A 31 -11.59 7.49 24.35
N ASP A 32 -11.55 7.18 23.08
CA ASP A 32 -11.28 8.15 22.01
C ASP A 32 -12.58 8.78 21.45
N GLY A 33 -13.73 8.51 22.06
CA GLY A 33 -15.00 9.13 21.70
C GLY A 33 -15.58 8.67 20.35
N LEU A 34 -15.10 7.56 19.81
CA LEU A 34 -15.58 7.04 18.51
C LEU A 34 -16.93 6.35 18.63
N VAL A 35 -17.22 5.72 19.76
CA VAL A 35 -18.44 4.95 20.00
C VAL A 35 -19.00 5.16 21.41
N ALA A 36 -20.27 4.82 21.59
CA ALA A 36 -20.92 4.77 22.91
C ALA A 36 -20.41 3.59 23.75
N ALA A 37 -20.51 3.70 25.08
CA ALA A 37 -20.05 2.68 26.04
C ALA A 37 -20.69 1.28 25.84
N GLY A 38 -21.87 1.19 25.23
CA GLY A 38 -22.53 -0.09 24.93
C GLY A 38 -22.07 -0.79 23.64
N TYR A 39 -21.12 -0.21 22.90
CA TYR A 39 -20.70 -0.75 21.60
C TYR A 39 -20.08 -2.16 21.67
N LEU A 40 -19.48 -2.52 22.83
CA LEU A 40 -18.97 -3.87 23.08
C LEU A 40 -20.04 -4.97 22.86
N ASP A 41 -21.28 -4.73 23.29
CA ASP A 41 -22.37 -5.71 23.10
C ASP A 41 -22.61 -5.99 21.61
N GLY A 42 -22.52 -4.95 20.78
CA GLY A 42 -22.61 -5.06 19.33
C GLY A 42 -21.45 -5.84 18.71
N MET A 43 -20.23 -5.59 19.15
CA MET A 43 -19.05 -6.34 18.71
C MET A 43 -19.13 -7.82 19.08
N GLN A 44 -19.57 -8.12 20.32
CA GLN A 44 -19.79 -9.50 20.76
C GLN A 44 -20.94 -10.18 19.99
N ALA A 45 -22.03 -9.45 19.73
CA ALA A 45 -23.14 -9.97 18.94
C ALA A 45 -22.70 -10.30 17.51
N ARG A 46 -21.89 -9.43 16.89
CA ARG A 46 -21.34 -9.66 15.56
C ARG A 46 -20.41 -10.89 15.52
N GLU A 47 -19.54 -11.03 16.51
CA GLU A 47 -18.61 -12.16 16.61
C GLU A 47 -19.35 -13.50 16.81
N ARG A 48 -20.51 -13.51 17.49
CA ARG A 48 -21.37 -14.71 17.60
C ARG A 48 -22.04 -15.11 16.29
N GLN A 49 -22.28 -14.17 15.37
CA GLN A 49 -22.86 -14.46 14.05
C GLN A 49 -21.86 -15.16 13.12
N GLY A 50 -20.58 -14.97 13.34
CA GLY A 50 -19.49 -15.56 12.59
C GLY A 50 -18.17 -14.91 12.97
N SER A 51 -17.11 -15.70 12.98
CA SER A 51 -15.77 -15.22 13.34
C SER A 51 -15.36 -14.01 12.51
N THR A 52 -14.81 -13.00 13.17
CA THR A 52 -14.18 -11.86 12.52
C THR A 52 -12.69 -12.10 12.20
N TYR A 53 -12.20 -13.31 12.40
CA TYR A 53 -10.86 -13.72 11.98
C TYR A 53 -10.73 -13.64 10.46
N LEU A 54 -9.74 -12.90 9.98
CA LEU A 54 -9.52 -12.66 8.55
C LEU A 54 -8.47 -13.61 7.95
N GLY A 55 -7.62 -14.17 8.79
CA GLY A 55 -6.46 -14.97 8.38
C GLY A 55 -5.15 -14.40 8.90
N GLN A 56 -4.07 -15.16 8.79
CA GLN A 56 -2.69 -14.75 9.06
C GLN A 56 -2.47 -14.00 10.39
N GLY A 57 -3.22 -14.39 11.42
CA GLY A 57 -3.10 -13.78 12.74
C GLY A 57 -3.82 -12.45 12.91
N ILE A 58 -4.71 -12.07 11.99
CA ILE A 58 -5.47 -10.82 12.02
C ILE A 58 -6.96 -11.10 12.26
N ALA A 59 -7.59 -10.31 13.15
CA ALA A 59 -9.03 -10.23 13.29
C ALA A 59 -9.51 -8.78 13.13
N ILE A 60 -10.75 -8.61 12.64
CA ILE A 60 -11.37 -7.31 12.37
C ILE A 60 -12.70 -7.15 13.11
N PRO A 61 -12.71 -7.13 14.45
CA PRO A 61 -13.94 -6.96 15.22
C PRO A 61 -14.64 -5.64 14.88
N HIS A 62 -15.97 -5.69 14.75
CA HIS A 62 -16.81 -4.54 14.48
C HIS A 62 -18.22 -4.78 15.05
N GLY A 63 -19.05 -3.75 15.12
CA GLY A 63 -20.44 -3.88 15.58
C GLY A 63 -21.37 -4.48 14.54
N THR A 64 -22.59 -4.79 14.97
CA THR A 64 -23.69 -5.19 14.07
C THR A 64 -24.31 -3.96 13.38
N PRO A 65 -25.11 -4.14 12.31
CA PRO A 65 -25.85 -3.04 11.69
C PRO A 65 -26.73 -2.26 12.67
N GLU A 66 -27.29 -2.94 13.68
CA GLU A 66 -28.18 -2.36 14.70
C GLU A 66 -27.42 -1.45 15.68
N THR A 67 -26.09 -1.56 15.76
CA THR A 67 -25.24 -0.73 16.62
C THR A 67 -24.61 0.47 15.90
N ARG A 68 -24.97 0.71 14.65
CA ARG A 68 -24.48 1.88 13.88
C ARG A 68 -24.81 3.23 14.54
N ASP A 69 -25.95 3.31 15.21
CA ASP A 69 -26.35 4.52 15.94
C ASP A 69 -25.47 4.82 17.16
N GLN A 70 -24.70 3.85 17.63
CA GLN A 70 -23.73 3.99 18.71
C GLN A 70 -22.37 4.51 18.21
N VAL A 71 -22.17 4.62 16.92
CA VAL A 71 -20.94 5.16 16.32
C VAL A 71 -21.07 6.68 16.17
N PHE A 72 -20.25 7.42 16.90
CA PHE A 72 -20.19 8.89 16.84
C PHE A 72 -19.32 9.36 15.69
N GLU A 73 -18.19 8.70 15.48
CA GLU A 73 -17.24 8.98 14.42
C GLU A 73 -16.68 7.68 13.84
N THR A 74 -16.51 7.63 12.52
CA THR A 74 -15.88 6.50 11.85
C THR A 74 -14.40 6.47 12.17
N GLY A 75 -13.92 5.35 12.69
CA GLY A 75 -12.52 5.22 13.08
C GLY A 75 -12.13 3.78 13.42
N MET A 76 -10.87 3.59 13.80
CA MET A 76 -10.35 2.28 14.16
C MET A 76 -9.35 2.35 15.29
N ARG A 77 -9.21 1.23 16.03
CA ARG A 77 -8.16 1.02 17.03
C ARG A 77 -7.60 -0.38 16.87
N LEU A 78 -6.29 -0.46 17.01
CA LEU A 78 -5.55 -1.68 16.80
C LEU A 78 -4.85 -2.09 18.10
N ILE A 79 -4.84 -3.39 18.36
CA ILE A 79 -4.08 -3.94 19.49
C ILE A 79 -3.23 -5.11 18.99
N GLN A 80 -1.91 -5.04 19.23
CA GLN A 80 -1.00 -6.16 19.07
C GLN A 80 -0.99 -7.03 20.31
N PHE A 81 -1.08 -8.35 20.12
CA PHE A 81 -1.00 -9.40 21.13
C PHE A 81 0.19 -10.34 20.79
N PRO A 82 1.41 -10.06 21.27
CA PRO A 82 2.59 -10.86 20.88
C PRO A 82 2.47 -12.36 21.24
N GLU A 83 1.80 -12.68 22.36
CA GLU A 83 1.55 -14.06 22.77
C GLU A 83 0.41 -14.73 22.00
N GLY A 84 -0.33 -13.94 21.24
CA GLY A 84 -1.51 -14.35 20.49
C GLY A 84 -2.71 -14.67 21.38
N VAL A 85 -3.90 -14.38 20.90
CA VAL A 85 -5.18 -14.66 21.54
C VAL A 85 -5.88 -15.78 20.77
N ASP A 86 -6.40 -16.79 21.49
CA ASP A 86 -7.24 -17.81 20.88
C ASP A 86 -8.57 -17.17 20.43
N TRP A 87 -8.79 -17.18 19.09
CA TRP A 87 -10.00 -16.60 18.49
C TRP A 87 -11.11 -17.63 18.25
N GLY A 88 -10.82 -18.90 18.51
CA GLY A 88 -11.67 -20.07 18.28
C GLY A 88 -11.17 -20.90 17.08
N ASP A 89 -11.61 -22.16 17.04
CA ASP A 89 -11.28 -23.11 15.95
C ASP A 89 -9.77 -23.26 15.68
N GLY A 90 -8.93 -23.08 16.72
CA GLY A 90 -7.48 -23.14 16.58
C GLY A 90 -6.84 -21.92 15.92
N GLN A 91 -7.62 -20.87 15.67
CA GLN A 91 -7.16 -19.62 15.09
C GLN A 91 -6.53 -18.73 16.16
N ARG A 92 -5.30 -18.25 15.91
CA ARG A 92 -4.58 -17.38 16.83
C ARG A 92 -4.42 -15.99 16.24
N VAL A 93 -4.82 -14.96 17.00
CA VAL A 93 -4.78 -13.56 16.59
C VAL A 93 -3.61 -12.85 17.27
N TYR A 94 -2.73 -12.24 16.47
CA TYR A 94 -1.63 -11.40 16.92
C TYR A 94 -1.90 -9.91 16.73
N LEU A 95 -2.84 -9.57 15.84
CA LEU A 95 -3.30 -8.20 15.65
C LEU A 95 -4.83 -8.18 15.52
N ALA A 96 -5.50 -7.43 16.40
CA ALA A 96 -6.93 -7.20 16.29
C ALA A 96 -7.21 -5.73 15.95
N ILE A 97 -8.05 -5.50 14.95
CA ILE A 97 -8.39 -4.19 14.39
C ILE A 97 -9.87 -3.95 14.62
N ALA A 98 -10.22 -3.18 15.65
CA ALA A 98 -11.60 -2.80 15.88
C ALA A 98 -12.00 -1.64 14.97
N ILE A 99 -13.15 -1.79 14.31
CA ILE A 99 -13.69 -0.82 13.37
C ILE A 99 -15.01 -0.27 13.90
N ALA A 100 -15.10 1.06 14.02
CA ALA A 100 -16.31 1.81 14.21
C ALA A 100 -16.69 2.48 12.89
N ALA A 101 -17.82 2.10 12.26
CA ALA A 101 -18.26 2.69 11.00
C ALA A 101 -19.79 2.86 10.97
N ARG A 102 -20.25 4.02 10.49
CA ARG A 102 -21.68 4.34 10.28
C ARG A 102 -22.25 3.74 9.01
N SER A 103 -21.39 3.49 8.03
CA SER A 103 -21.75 2.99 6.70
C SER A 103 -20.75 1.93 6.26
N ASP A 104 -20.78 1.55 4.99
CA ASP A 104 -19.88 0.56 4.41
C ASP A 104 -18.46 1.11 4.11
N GLU A 105 -18.08 2.23 4.75
CA GLU A 105 -16.74 2.86 4.64
C GLU A 105 -15.59 1.93 5.05
N HIS A 106 -15.89 0.90 5.87
CA HIS A 106 -14.93 -0.13 6.24
C HIS A 106 -14.48 -1.02 5.06
N LEU A 107 -15.18 -0.99 3.91
CA LEU A 107 -14.80 -1.79 2.73
C LEU A 107 -13.41 -1.42 2.21
N HIS A 108 -13.02 -0.15 2.28
CA HIS A 108 -11.67 0.28 1.88
C HIS A 108 -10.57 -0.32 2.78
N LEU A 109 -10.83 -0.39 4.09
CA LEU A 109 -9.96 -1.08 5.05
C LEU A 109 -9.81 -2.58 4.76
N LEU A 110 -10.93 -3.22 4.41
CA LEU A 110 -10.90 -4.64 4.03
C LEU A 110 -10.06 -4.87 2.77
N GLN A 111 -10.08 -3.94 1.82
CA GLN A 111 -9.23 -4.01 0.62
C GLN A 111 -7.73 -3.88 0.96
N LEU A 112 -7.35 -2.94 1.85
CA LEU A 112 -5.97 -2.81 2.32
C LEU A 112 -5.49 -4.08 3.02
N LEU A 113 -6.31 -4.62 3.93
CA LEU A 113 -6.00 -5.84 4.67
C LEU A 113 -5.93 -7.07 3.76
N THR A 114 -6.79 -7.16 2.75
CA THR A 114 -6.81 -8.27 1.79
C THR A 114 -5.50 -8.33 0.99
N ARG A 115 -4.88 -7.19 0.71
CA ARG A 115 -3.56 -7.13 0.07
C ARG A 115 -2.45 -7.61 0.98
N ALA A 116 -2.41 -7.10 2.21
CA ALA A 116 -1.42 -7.54 3.21
C ALA A 116 -1.47 -9.06 3.41
N LEU A 117 -2.67 -9.66 3.34
CA LEU A 117 -2.87 -11.11 3.46
C LEU A 117 -2.38 -11.92 2.25
N GLY A 118 -2.13 -11.31 1.10
CA GLY A 118 -1.66 -11.98 -0.13
C GLY A 118 -0.17 -12.30 -0.18
N GLU A 119 0.66 -11.70 0.67
CA GLU A 119 2.12 -11.67 0.53
C GLU A 119 2.91 -12.57 1.52
N GLY A 120 2.33 -13.64 2.02
CA GLY A 120 3.05 -14.57 2.90
C GLY A 120 2.46 -14.70 4.30
N ASP A 121 3.15 -15.36 5.22
CA ASP A 121 2.68 -15.52 6.60
C ASP A 121 3.03 -14.30 7.46
N LEU A 122 2.05 -13.42 7.66
CA LEU A 122 2.19 -12.23 8.49
C LEU A 122 2.20 -12.53 9.99
N SER A 123 1.75 -13.70 10.42
CA SER A 123 1.57 -14.04 11.84
C SER A 123 2.85 -13.84 12.64
N GLN A 124 3.98 -14.31 12.12
CA GLN A 124 5.27 -14.15 12.78
C GLN A 124 5.72 -12.69 12.80
N ALA A 125 5.59 -11.98 11.68
CA ALA A 125 5.98 -10.59 11.58
C ALA A 125 5.14 -9.68 12.51
N LEU A 126 3.82 -9.92 12.62
CA LEU A 126 2.93 -9.21 13.54
C LEU A 126 3.25 -9.49 15.01
N ARG A 127 3.63 -10.73 15.32
CA ARG A 127 4.05 -11.14 16.67
C ARG A 127 5.35 -10.43 17.10
N GLU A 128 6.32 -10.33 16.21
CA GLU A 128 7.67 -9.84 16.47
C GLU A 128 7.85 -8.35 16.18
N ALA A 129 6.83 -7.67 15.69
CA ALA A 129 6.87 -6.25 15.37
C ALA A 129 7.28 -5.43 16.62
N PRO A 130 8.37 -4.64 16.53
CA PRO A 130 8.93 -3.95 17.69
C PRO A 130 8.13 -2.71 18.10
N ASP A 131 7.43 -2.08 17.17
CA ASP A 131 6.73 -0.81 17.34
C ASP A 131 5.51 -0.69 16.40
N ALA A 132 4.76 0.40 16.57
CA ALA A 132 3.56 0.67 15.80
C ALA A 132 3.85 0.97 14.33
N GLU A 133 4.99 1.56 14.02
CA GLU A 133 5.47 1.83 12.68
C GLU A 133 5.70 0.53 11.89
N ALA A 134 6.27 -0.48 12.54
CA ALA A 134 6.45 -1.80 11.96
C ALA A 134 5.10 -2.48 11.65
N ILE A 135 4.11 -2.38 12.55
CA ILE A 135 2.75 -2.87 12.30
C ILE A 135 2.13 -2.16 11.10
N LEU A 136 2.26 -0.82 11.01
CA LEU A 136 1.75 -0.06 9.87
C LEU A 136 2.39 -0.50 8.56
N ALA A 137 3.71 -0.67 8.54
CA ALA A 137 4.43 -1.13 7.36
C ALA A 137 3.93 -2.51 6.90
N LEU A 138 3.66 -3.44 7.85
CA LEU A 138 3.10 -4.75 7.55
C LEU A 138 1.67 -4.67 6.98
N LEU A 139 0.82 -3.77 7.51
CA LEU A 139 -0.56 -3.60 7.06
C LEU A 139 -0.68 -2.86 5.72
N GLN A 140 0.22 -1.92 5.48
CA GLN A 140 0.27 -1.17 4.21
C GLN A 140 0.85 -2.01 3.08
N GLY A 141 1.36 -3.19 3.39
CA GLY A 141 2.25 -3.95 2.54
C GLY A 141 3.63 -3.31 2.53
N ALA A 142 4.70 -4.09 2.46
CA ALA A 142 5.99 -3.53 2.09
C ALA A 142 5.76 -2.74 0.81
N ALA A 143 6.22 -1.48 0.76
CA ALA A 143 6.30 -0.77 -0.50
C ALA A 143 6.94 -1.77 -1.47
N PRO A 144 6.32 -2.09 -2.61
CA PRO A 144 6.78 -3.16 -3.46
C PRO A 144 8.27 -2.97 -3.66
N GLU A 145 9.06 -4.00 -3.31
CA GLU A 145 10.51 -3.96 -3.50
C GLU A 145 10.72 -3.78 -5.00
N LEU A 146 10.86 -2.50 -5.38
CA LEU A 146 11.03 -2.15 -6.78
C LEU A 146 12.37 -2.72 -7.22
N ALA A 147 12.35 -3.49 -8.28
CA ALA A 147 13.58 -3.78 -8.99
C ALA A 147 14.11 -2.44 -9.56
N LEU A 148 14.96 -1.76 -8.80
CA LEU A 148 15.77 -0.65 -9.25
C LEU A 148 17.16 -1.24 -9.54
N ASP A 149 17.36 -1.65 -10.78
CA ASP A 149 18.59 -2.29 -11.26
C ASP A 149 19.11 -1.49 -12.46
N ALA A 150 20.43 -1.49 -12.66
CA ALA A 150 21.06 -0.88 -13.81
C ALA A 150 20.49 -1.37 -15.16
N GLN A 151 19.98 -2.60 -15.20
CA GLN A 151 19.28 -3.15 -16.37
C GLN A 151 17.92 -2.50 -16.67
N LEU A 152 17.33 -1.76 -15.73
CA LEU A 152 16.08 -1.01 -15.88
C LEU A 152 16.32 0.47 -16.22
N VAL A 153 17.58 0.87 -16.41
CA VAL A 153 17.96 2.21 -16.82
C VAL A 153 18.57 2.16 -18.22
N ASN A 154 18.02 2.95 -19.14
CA ASN A 154 18.58 3.13 -20.48
C ASN A 154 18.60 4.61 -20.85
N LEU A 155 19.81 5.16 -20.94
CA LEU A 155 20.06 6.57 -21.18
C LEU A 155 20.49 6.82 -22.61
N GLY A 156 20.00 7.93 -23.21
CA GLY A 156 20.34 8.31 -24.56
C GLY A 156 19.77 7.38 -25.62
N VAL A 157 18.50 7.06 -25.50
CA VAL A 157 17.78 6.21 -26.45
C VAL A 157 17.36 7.03 -27.68
N GLU A 158 17.52 6.49 -28.88
CA GLU A 158 16.91 7.06 -30.08
C GLU A 158 15.41 6.84 -30.02
N ALA A 159 14.66 7.93 -30.01
CA ALA A 159 13.20 7.95 -30.06
C ALA A 159 12.75 9.24 -30.73
N GLU A 160 11.71 9.17 -31.56
CA GLU A 160 11.14 10.31 -32.25
C GLU A 160 10.00 10.97 -31.45
N ASP A 161 9.33 10.18 -30.60
CA ASP A 161 8.22 10.64 -29.76
C ASP A 161 8.15 9.91 -28.41
N LEU A 162 7.16 10.30 -27.60
CA LEU A 162 6.97 9.71 -26.27
C LEU A 162 6.54 8.23 -26.34
N ASP A 163 5.78 7.83 -27.38
CA ASP A 163 5.32 6.46 -27.53
C ASP A 163 6.50 5.50 -27.79
N GLU A 164 7.43 5.90 -28.64
CA GLU A 164 8.67 5.14 -28.86
C GLU A 164 9.50 5.04 -27.58
N LEU A 165 9.64 6.14 -26.84
CA LEU A 165 10.33 6.14 -25.57
C LEU A 165 9.64 5.22 -24.55
N THR A 166 8.30 5.21 -24.55
CA THR A 166 7.47 4.32 -23.70
C THR A 166 7.71 2.84 -24.04
N TRP A 167 7.79 2.50 -25.33
CA TRP A 167 8.13 1.14 -25.77
C TRP A 167 9.50 0.69 -25.26
N GLN A 168 10.49 1.59 -25.21
CA GLN A 168 11.81 1.27 -24.67
C GLN A 168 11.75 0.97 -23.17
N GLY A 169 11.03 1.78 -22.38
CA GLY A 169 10.81 1.52 -20.95
C GLY A 169 10.06 0.20 -20.70
N ALA A 170 8.98 -0.05 -21.44
CA ALA A 170 8.25 -1.30 -21.36
C ALA A 170 9.08 -2.53 -21.71
N ARG A 171 10.00 -2.39 -22.71
CA ARG A 171 10.94 -3.46 -23.11
C ARG A 171 11.91 -3.80 -21.98
N LEU A 172 12.42 -2.79 -21.26
CA LEU A 172 13.28 -3.03 -20.09
C LEU A 172 12.55 -3.82 -19.01
N LEU A 173 11.33 -3.39 -18.67
CA LEU A 173 10.48 -4.07 -17.69
C LEU A 173 10.18 -5.52 -18.10
N LYS A 174 9.88 -5.76 -19.38
CA LYS A 174 9.67 -7.11 -19.90
C LYS A 174 10.92 -7.97 -19.80
N LYS A 175 12.10 -7.42 -20.20
CA LYS A 175 13.37 -8.13 -20.11
C LYS A 175 13.75 -8.49 -18.69
N ALA A 176 13.40 -7.62 -17.72
CA ALA A 176 13.62 -7.84 -16.30
C ALA A 176 12.57 -8.78 -15.66
N GLY A 177 11.56 -9.28 -16.40
CA GLY A 177 10.48 -10.12 -15.87
C GLY A 177 9.49 -9.37 -14.97
N CYS A 178 9.40 -8.04 -15.12
CA CYS A 178 8.42 -7.24 -14.39
C CYS A 178 7.09 -7.12 -15.14
N ALA A 179 7.12 -7.30 -16.47
CA ALA A 179 5.97 -7.12 -17.34
C ALA A 179 5.85 -8.24 -18.38
N GLY A 180 4.66 -8.71 -18.59
CA GLY A 180 4.29 -9.76 -19.54
C GLY A 180 3.53 -9.25 -20.76
N ALA A 181 2.66 -10.10 -21.30
CA ALA A 181 1.86 -9.79 -22.49
C ALA A 181 0.87 -8.65 -22.21
N GLY A 182 0.72 -7.75 -23.19
CA GLY A 182 -0.24 -6.64 -23.11
C GLY A 182 0.24 -5.41 -22.34
N TYR A 183 1.25 -5.51 -21.47
CA TYR A 183 1.74 -4.40 -20.66
C TYR A 183 2.15 -3.19 -21.51
N ALA A 184 3.01 -3.38 -22.51
CA ALA A 184 3.53 -2.28 -23.33
C ALA A 184 2.41 -1.54 -24.08
N ALA A 185 1.44 -2.26 -24.63
CA ALA A 185 0.30 -1.66 -25.30
C ALA A 185 -0.60 -0.87 -24.35
N SER A 186 -0.80 -1.37 -23.14
CA SER A 186 -1.55 -0.66 -22.10
C SER A 186 -0.81 0.57 -21.60
N LEU A 187 0.54 0.49 -21.45
CA LEU A 187 1.34 1.62 -21.01
C LEU A 187 1.33 2.79 -21.99
N VAL A 188 1.38 2.50 -23.31
CA VAL A 188 1.29 3.53 -24.37
C VAL A 188 -0.09 4.21 -24.38
N GLN A 189 -1.16 3.50 -23.98
CA GLN A 189 -2.50 4.07 -23.88
C GLN A 189 -2.75 4.83 -22.58
N ALA A 190 -1.86 4.72 -21.59
CA ALA A 190 -1.98 5.42 -20.33
C ALA A 190 -1.72 6.93 -20.51
N GLU A 191 -2.36 7.75 -19.66
CA GLU A 191 -2.15 9.20 -19.64
C GLU A 191 -0.79 9.53 -19.00
N PRO A 192 0.16 10.15 -19.74
CA PRO A 192 1.43 10.54 -19.16
C PRO A 192 1.29 11.71 -18.19
N LEU A 193 1.87 11.57 -16.99
CA LEU A 193 1.88 12.58 -15.94
C LEU A 193 3.20 13.36 -15.96
N PRO A 194 3.20 14.69 -16.13
CA PRO A 194 4.39 15.50 -16.03
C PRO A 194 4.82 15.65 -14.56
N LEU A 195 6.10 15.38 -14.27
CA LEU A 195 6.72 15.49 -12.94
C LEU A 195 7.54 16.78 -12.76
N GLY A 196 7.67 17.60 -13.81
CA GLY A 196 8.56 18.76 -13.84
C GLY A 196 9.94 18.47 -14.40
N ASN A 197 10.71 19.51 -14.72
CA ASN A 197 12.08 19.43 -15.29
C ASN A 197 12.22 18.53 -16.53
N GLY A 198 11.15 18.37 -17.32
CA GLY A 198 11.13 17.47 -18.47
C GLY A 198 11.02 15.98 -18.10
N LEU A 199 10.77 15.64 -16.85
CA LEU A 199 10.53 14.28 -16.41
C LEU A 199 9.04 13.95 -16.49
N TRP A 200 8.76 12.71 -16.92
CA TRP A 200 7.42 12.19 -17.14
C TRP A 200 7.26 10.83 -16.49
N TRP A 201 6.01 10.47 -16.21
CA TRP A 201 5.62 9.23 -15.57
C TRP A 201 4.52 8.53 -16.35
N LEU A 202 4.67 7.22 -16.50
CA LEU A 202 3.65 6.32 -16.97
C LEU A 202 3.58 5.07 -16.09
N SER A 203 2.37 4.57 -15.85
CA SER A 203 2.16 3.33 -15.12
C SER A 203 0.99 2.54 -15.72
N SER A 204 1.06 1.22 -15.60
CA SER A 204 -0.02 0.31 -15.95
C SER A 204 -0.03 -0.89 -15.01
N GLU A 205 -1.23 -1.39 -14.70
CA GLU A 205 -1.45 -2.63 -13.95
C GLU A 205 -1.63 -3.83 -14.88
N GLN A 206 -1.98 -3.60 -16.15
CA GLN A 206 -2.25 -4.68 -17.10
C GLN A 206 -0.97 -5.39 -17.52
N GLY A 207 -0.94 -6.71 -17.33
CA GLY A 207 0.22 -7.53 -17.70
C GLY A 207 1.42 -7.37 -16.77
N VAL A 208 1.23 -6.87 -15.56
CA VAL A 208 2.26 -6.82 -14.52
C VAL A 208 2.47 -8.22 -13.95
N GLU A 209 3.73 -8.66 -13.91
CA GLU A 209 4.16 -9.94 -13.33
C GLU A 209 4.82 -9.74 -11.95
N ARG A 210 5.61 -8.68 -11.80
CA ARG A 210 6.18 -8.24 -10.53
C ARG A 210 6.49 -6.74 -10.56
N PRO A 211 6.60 -6.07 -9.40
CA PRO A 211 6.93 -4.65 -9.35
C PRO A 211 8.27 -4.33 -9.99
N GLY A 212 8.34 -3.24 -10.74
CA GLY A 212 9.58 -2.74 -11.34
C GLY A 212 9.42 -1.33 -11.90
N LEU A 213 10.47 -0.53 -11.77
CA LEU A 213 10.53 0.83 -12.28
C LEU A 213 11.65 0.94 -13.30
N ALA A 214 11.30 1.26 -14.56
CA ALA A 214 12.29 1.58 -15.58
C ALA A 214 12.42 3.09 -15.74
N PHE A 215 13.65 3.54 -16.04
CA PHE A 215 13.93 4.92 -16.40
C PHE A 215 14.64 4.97 -17.75
N VAL A 216 14.13 5.81 -18.64
CA VAL A 216 14.65 5.98 -19.99
C VAL A 216 14.79 7.46 -20.32
N THR A 217 15.91 7.83 -20.99
CA THR A 217 16.09 9.20 -21.49
C THR A 217 16.34 9.16 -23.00
N PRO A 218 15.80 10.11 -23.78
CA PRO A 218 16.12 10.23 -25.20
C PRO A 218 17.52 10.84 -25.40
N VAL A 219 18.14 10.62 -26.58
CA VAL A 219 19.40 11.27 -26.99
C VAL A 219 19.27 12.80 -26.98
N GLN A 220 18.13 13.30 -27.42
CA GLN A 220 17.76 14.70 -27.37
C GLN A 220 16.39 14.83 -26.76
N PRO A 221 16.12 15.88 -25.96
CA PRO A 221 14.79 16.10 -25.40
C PRO A 221 13.73 16.12 -26.51
N LEU A 222 12.67 15.31 -26.31
CA LEU A 222 11.50 15.28 -27.18
C LEU A 222 10.51 16.37 -26.75
N LEU A 223 9.50 16.62 -27.56
CA LEU A 223 8.40 17.52 -27.25
C LEU A 223 7.08 16.75 -27.20
N ARG A 224 6.31 16.95 -26.14
CA ARG A 224 4.90 16.57 -26.08
C ARG A 224 4.05 17.83 -25.95
N GLY A 225 3.49 18.27 -27.08
CA GLY A 225 2.98 19.64 -27.19
C GLY A 225 4.10 20.66 -26.98
N ASP A 226 3.94 21.57 -26.04
CA ASP A 226 4.94 22.60 -25.71
C ASP A 226 5.87 22.19 -24.55
N GLN A 227 5.73 20.98 -24.03
CA GLN A 227 6.49 20.51 -22.86
C GLN A 227 7.63 19.59 -23.27
N PRO A 228 8.86 19.81 -22.73
CA PRO A 228 9.99 18.94 -23.02
C PRO A 228 9.82 17.58 -22.34
N VAL A 229 10.33 16.52 -22.99
CA VAL A 229 10.50 15.17 -22.46
C VAL A 229 11.99 14.87 -22.43
N ALA A 230 12.59 15.02 -21.25
CA ALA A 230 14.01 14.73 -21.01
C ALA A 230 14.22 13.35 -20.36
N GLY A 231 13.20 12.79 -19.75
CA GLY A 231 13.22 11.46 -19.16
C GLY A 231 11.81 10.94 -18.86
N LEU A 232 11.69 9.62 -18.90
CA LEU A 232 10.43 8.92 -18.67
C LEU A 232 10.63 7.80 -17.67
N PHE A 233 9.82 7.79 -16.61
CA PHE A 233 9.63 6.68 -15.70
C PHE A 233 8.48 5.81 -16.15
N CYS A 234 8.72 4.51 -16.27
CA CYS A 234 7.70 3.49 -16.58
C CYS A 234 7.59 2.53 -15.40
N LEU A 235 6.42 2.47 -14.77
CA LEU A 235 6.17 1.61 -13.61
C LEU A 235 5.26 0.44 -13.96
N ALA A 236 5.72 -0.76 -13.66
CA ALA A 236 4.91 -1.97 -13.55
C ALA A 236 4.62 -2.21 -12.07
N CYS A 237 3.38 -2.03 -11.62
CA CYS A 237 2.98 -2.28 -10.24
C CYS A 237 1.47 -2.45 -10.15
N LEU A 238 1.02 -3.33 -9.24
CA LEU A 238 -0.39 -3.56 -8.99
C LEU A 238 -0.91 -2.68 -7.84
N GLY A 239 -2.14 -2.25 -7.95
CA GLY A 239 -2.87 -1.56 -6.90
C GLY A 239 -2.23 -0.26 -6.41
N GLU A 240 -2.30 0.03 -5.11
CA GLU A 240 -1.81 1.28 -4.51
C GLU A 240 -0.27 1.43 -4.54
N GLY A 241 0.48 0.36 -4.86
CA GLY A 241 1.93 0.42 -4.95
C GLY A 241 2.43 1.49 -5.94
N HIS A 242 1.70 1.74 -7.03
CA HIS A 242 2.04 2.80 -7.98
C HIS A 242 2.00 4.20 -7.36
N ARG A 243 1.06 4.45 -6.46
CA ARG A 243 0.92 5.73 -5.76
C ARG A 243 2.07 5.96 -4.78
N GLN A 244 2.42 4.94 -3.99
CA GLN A 244 3.54 5.02 -3.03
C GLN A 244 4.87 5.31 -3.72
N VAL A 245 5.10 4.65 -4.87
CA VAL A 245 6.32 4.89 -5.67
C VAL A 245 6.34 6.29 -6.24
N LEU A 246 5.21 6.76 -6.77
CA LEU A 246 5.08 8.12 -7.30
C LEU A 246 5.29 9.17 -6.23
N GLU A 247 4.69 9.02 -5.04
CA GLU A 247 4.87 9.94 -3.90
C GLU A 247 6.35 10.03 -3.50
N ARG A 248 7.02 8.87 -3.35
CA ARG A 248 8.46 8.83 -3.02
C ARG A 248 9.33 9.47 -4.10
N LEU A 249 9.00 9.26 -5.38
CA LEU A 249 9.69 9.90 -6.48
C LEU A 249 9.48 11.42 -6.46
N CYS A 250 8.26 11.89 -6.22
CA CYS A 250 7.96 13.31 -6.10
C CYS A 250 8.76 13.96 -4.96
N ASP A 251 8.90 13.31 -3.80
CA ASP A 251 9.70 13.81 -2.68
C ASP A 251 11.17 14.00 -3.08
N LEU A 252 11.75 13.05 -3.81
CA LEU A 252 13.11 13.15 -4.33
C LEU A 252 13.26 14.30 -5.34
N LEU A 253 12.26 14.50 -6.20
CA LEU A 253 12.28 15.60 -7.19
C LEU A 253 12.14 16.97 -6.51
N ILE A 254 11.30 17.09 -5.48
CA ILE A 254 11.15 18.29 -4.66
C ILE A 254 12.46 18.60 -3.91
N ALA A 255 13.21 17.59 -3.48
CA ALA A 255 14.53 17.73 -2.88
C ALA A 255 15.62 18.17 -3.87
N GLY A 256 15.27 18.46 -5.13
CA GLY A 256 16.18 19.01 -6.15
C GLY A 256 16.97 17.97 -6.95
N GLN A 257 16.63 16.68 -6.82
CA GLN A 257 17.35 15.60 -7.53
C GLN A 257 16.91 15.44 -9.01
N GLY A 258 15.89 16.15 -9.46
CA GLY A 258 15.39 16.06 -10.84
C GLY A 258 16.42 16.45 -11.91
N GLU A 259 17.24 17.46 -11.67
CA GLU A 259 18.30 17.87 -12.61
C GLU A 259 19.40 16.82 -12.72
N VAL A 260 19.71 16.13 -11.62
CA VAL A 260 20.71 15.05 -11.62
C VAL A 260 20.25 13.89 -12.52
N LEU A 261 18.96 13.55 -12.48
CA LEU A 261 18.38 12.48 -13.29
C LEU A 261 18.39 12.81 -14.78
N THR A 262 18.08 14.05 -15.16
CA THR A 262 18.09 14.47 -16.59
C THR A 262 19.49 14.65 -17.17
N GLN A 263 20.50 14.85 -16.33
CA GLN A 263 21.89 15.00 -16.72
C GLN A 263 22.73 13.72 -16.52
N ALA A 264 22.09 12.64 -16.00
CA ALA A 264 22.80 11.39 -15.76
C ALA A 264 23.33 10.78 -17.06
N THR A 265 24.62 10.51 -17.10
CA THR A 265 25.31 9.86 -18.24
C THR A 265 25.59 8.38 -17.99
N SER A 266 25.26 7.89 -16.80
CA SER A 266 25.41 6.48 -16.44
C SER A 266 24.30 6.04 -15.47
N SER A 267 23.99 4.75 -15.46
CA SER A 267 22.99 4.16 -14.52
C SER A 267 23.34 4.39 -13.04
N ARG A 268 24.63 4.56 -12.70
CA ARG A 268 25.07 4.89 -11.34
C ARG A 268 24.66 6.29 -10.87
N GLY A 269 24.36 7.19 -11.79
CA GLY A 269 23.87 8.54 -11.46
C GLY A 269 22.34 8.58 -11.27
N VAL A 270 21.66 7.47 -11.55
CA VAL A 270 20.19 7.30 -11.42
C VAL A 270 19.83 6.44 -10.20
N LEU A 271 20.69 5.50 -9.84
CA LEU A 271 20.57 4.59 -8.69
C LEU A 271 21.22 5.19 -7.44
#